data_af6319d3b1209d15d4789f17e84470a9
#
_entry.id   af6319d3b1209d15d4789f17e84470a9
#
_cell.length_a   1.000
_cell.length_b   1.000
_cell.length_c   1.000
_cell.angle_alpha   90.00
_cell.angle_beta   90.00
_cell.angle_gamma   90.00
#
_symmetry.space_group_name_H-M   'P 1'
#
loop_
_entity.id
_entity.type
_entity.pdbx_description
1 polymer ?
#
loop_
_entity_poly.entity_id
_entity_poly.type
_entity_poly.pdbx_seq_one_letter_code
_entity_poly.pdbx_strand_id
1 'polypeptide(L)'
;MHSSSNAKENNTLIRHVVCFKFKQDASSNQIEKVETEFGALKNKIPGILSLEWGFNNSPENLNKEFTHCFIVSFVDEKARQTYLPHPDHKAFIKILKPILDDVFVIDFTP
;
A
#
# COMPACT_ATOMS: atom_id res chain seq x y z
N MET A 1 21.50 -24.84 -8.32
CA MET A 1 21.57 -24.22 -7.96
C MET A 1 21.46 -23.60 -6.89
N HIS A 2 21.75 -23.47 -6.41
CA HIS A 2 21.44 -22.79 -5.27
C HIS A 2 21.47 -21.32 -5.39
N SER A 3 21.46 -20.87 -6.57
CA SER A 3 21.41 -19.44 -6.80
C SER A 3 20.09 -18.83 -6.32
N SER A 4 19.00 -19.57 -6.38
CA SER A 4 17.73 -19.05 -5.87
C SER A 4 17.80 -18.86 -4.36
N SER A 5 18.47 -19.74 -3.65
CA SER A 5 18.66 -19.61 -2.21
C SER A 5 19.50 -18.38 -1.89
N ASN A 6 20.60 -18.17 -2.63
CA ASN A 6 21.44 -17.01 -2.43
C ASN A 6 20.70 -15.72 -2.75
N ALA A 7 19.92 -15.71 -3.82
CA ALA A 7 19.13 -14.53 -4.18
C ALA A 7 18.15 -14.21 -3.07
N LYS A 8 17.55 -15.24 -2.47
CA LYS A 8 16.59 -15.04 -1.41
C LYS A 8 17.25 -14.46 -0.16
N GLU A 9 18.44 -14.98 0.18
CA GLU A 9 19.18 -14.48 1.33
C GLU A 9 19.59 -13.03 1.18
N ASN A 10 19.83 -12.60 -0.06
CA ASN A 10 20.24 -11.23 -0.34
C ASN A 10 19.09 -10.29 -0.67
N ASN A 11 17.87 -10.83 -0.72
CA ASN A 11 16.72 -10.02 -1.06
C ASN A 11 16.13 -9.42 0.21
N THR A 12 16.24 -8.10 0.32
CA THR A 12 15.72 -7.36 1.46
C THR A 12 14.41 -6.65 1.14
N LEU A 13 13.93 -6.76 -0.10
CA LEU A 13 12.73 -6.07 -0.52
C LEU A 13 11.52 -6.50 0.30
N ILE A 14 10.67 -5.55 0.59
CA ILE A 14 9.41 -5.83 1.26
C ILE A 14 8.30 -5.20 0.44
N ARG A 15 7.31 -6.01 0.09
CA ARG A 15 6.11 -5.53 -0.56
C ARG A 15 4.99 -5.45 0.46
N HIS A 16 4.45 -4.26 0.59
CA HIS A 16 3.38 -3.92 1.54
C HIS A 16 2.12 -3.75 0.71
N VAL A 17 1.20 -4.71 0.82
CA VAL A 17 -0.03 -4.74 0.01
C VAL A 17 -1.17 -4.26 0.87
N VAL A 18 -1.86 -3.22 0.39
CA VAL A 18 -2.92 -2.56 1.15
C VAL A 18 -4.15 -2.46 0.28
N CYS A 19 -5.26 -3.02 0.74
CA CYS A 19 -6.52 -2.95 0.02
C CYS A 19 -7.53 -2.16 0.83
N PHE A 20 -8.30 -1.31 0.16
CA PHE A 20 -9.31 -0.47 0.81
C PHE A 20 -10.72 -0.82 0.37
N LYS A 21 -11.62 -0.77 1.34
CA LYS A 21 -13.06 -0.74 1.13
C LYS A 21 -13.55 0.58 1.71
N PHE A 22 -14.15 1.42 0.88
CA PHE A 22 -14.60 2.74 1.32
C PHE A 22 -16.06 2.68 1.79
N LYS A 23 -16.42 3.61 2.67
CA LYS A 23 -17.81 3.74 3.12
C LYS A 23 -18.68 4.11 1.92
N GLN A 24 -19.97 3.68 1.99
CA GLN A 24 -20.90 3.92 0.89
C GLN A 24 -21.12 5.40 0.62
N ASP A 25 -21.05 6.24 1.66
CA ASP A 25 -21.27 7.67 1.50
C ASP A 25 -20.01 8.45 1.19
N ALA A 26 -18.88 7.77 0.99
CA ALA A 26 -17.66 8.43 0.55
C ALA A 26 -17.88 9.00 -0.85
N SER A 27 -17.56 10.29 -1.04
CA SER A 27 -17.72 10.91 -2.34
C SER A 27 -16.57 10.54 -3.27
N SER A 28 -16.80 10.66 -4.56
CA SER A 28 -15.74 10.40 -5.54
C SER A 28 -14.55 11.34 -5.33
N ASN A 29 -14.78 12.59 -4.94
CA ASN A 29 -13.69 13.53 -4.68
C ASN A 29 -12.87 13.12 -3.47
N GLN A 30 -13.51 12.59 -2.43
CA GLN A 30 -12.78 12.09 -1.25
C GLN A 30 -11.94 10.89 -1.60
N ILE A 31 -12.48 9.98 -2.40
CA ILE A 31 -11.76 8.78 -2.83
C ILE A 31 -10.57 9.16 -3.73
N GLU A 32 -10.78 10.07 -4.68
CA GLU A 32 -9.69 10.56 -5.53
C GLU A 32 -8.57 11.19 -4.71
N LYS A 33 -8.92 11.91 -3.65
CA LYS A 33 -7.91 12.50 -2.79
C LYS A 33 -7.07 11.43 -2.12
N VAL A 34 -7.68 10.35 -1.65
CA VAL A 34 -6.95 9.22 -1.08
C VAL A 34 -6.01 8.61 -2.12
N GLU A 35 -6.49 8.39 -3.34
CA GLU A 35 -5.67 7.83 -4.41
C GLU A 35 -4.45 8.69 -4.68
N THR A 36 -4.66 9.99 -4.82
CA THR A 36 -3.59 10.94 -5.14
C THR A 36 -2.59 11.06 -4.00
N GLU A 37 -3.08 11.21 -2.77
CA GLU A 37 -2.22 11.42 -1.62
C GLU A 37 -1.44 10.17 -1.25
N PHE A 38 -2.04 8.99 -1.39
CA PHE A 38 -1.30 7.76 -1.17
C PHE A 38 -0.17 7.63 -2.19
N GLY A 39 -0.50 7.81 -3.46
CA GLY A 39 0.49 7.72 -4.53
C GLY A 39 1.63 8.71 -4.36
N ALA A 40 1.35 9.87 -3.81
CA ALA A 40 2.36 10.91 -3.61
C ALA A 40 3.38 10.55 -2.53
N LEU A 41 3.09 9.59 -1.66
CA LEU A 41 4.02 9.21 -0.59
C LEU A 41 5.34 8.68 -1.12
N LYS A 42 5.33 8.10 -2.32
CA LYS A 42 6.54 7.61 -2.95
C LYS A 42 7.62 8.71 -3.02
N ASN A 43 7.21 9.94 -3.29
CA ASN A 43 8.14 11.05 -3.45
C ASN A 43 8.38 11.81 -2.14
N LYS A 44 7.72 11.42 -1.06
CA LYS A 44 7.82 12.12 0.22
C LYS A 44 8.58 11.33 1.27
N ILE A 45 8.56 10.01 1.18
CA ILE A 45 9.13 9.15 2.22
C ILE A 45 10.30 8.36 1.64
N PRO A 46 11.50 8.55 2.20
CA PRO A 46 12.68 7.80 1.72
C PRO A 46 12.49 6.30 1.94
N GLY A 47 13.10 5.50 1.07
CA GLY A 47 13.07 4.05 1.20
C GLY A 47 11.95 3.38 0.44
N ILE A 48 11.01 4.15 -0.12
CA ILE A 48 9.99 3.60 -1.01
C ILE A 48 10.59 3.50 -2.40
N LEU A 49 10.73 2.27 -2.89
CA LEU A 49 11.24 2.03 -4.25
C LEU A 49 10.18 2.27 -5.29
N SER A 50 8.96 1.81 -5.01
CA SER A 50 7.86 1.95 -5.94
C SER A 50 6.56 1.92 -5.16
N LEU A 51 5.57 2.55 -5.75
CA LEU A 51 4.21 2.52 -5.24
C LEU A 51 3.29 2.47 -6.45
N GLU A 52 2.56 1.39 -6.59
CA GLU A 52 1.60 1.25 -7.67
C GLU A 52 0.26 0.82 -7.10
N TRP A 53 -0.80 1.12 -7.83
CA TRP A 53 -2.12 0.76 -7.36
C TRP A 53 -3.10 0.64 -8.52
N GLY A 54 -4.22 0.03 -8.24
CA GLY A 54 -5.29 -0.10 -9.22
C GLY A 54 -6.59 -0.53 -8.57
N PHE A 55 -7.63 -0.56 -9.40
CA PHE A 55 -8.94 -1.04 -8.98
C PHE A 55 -9.01 -2.55 -9.15
N ASN A 56 -9.80 -3.20 -8.30
CA ASN A 56 -10.05 -4.62 -8.47
C ASN A 56 -10.69 -4.87 -9.84
N ASN A 57 -10.13 -5.82 -10.55
CA ASN A 57 -10.71 -6.28 -11.82
C ASN A 57 -10.79 -7.80 -11.89
N SER A 58 -10.72 -8.48 -10.74
CA SER A 58 -10.83 -9.94 -10.72
C SER A 58 -12.26 -10.35 -11.06
N PRO A 59 -12.42 -11.30 -12.00
CA PRO A 59 -13.77 -11.78 -12.36
C PRO A 59 -14.32 -12.80 -11.38
N GLU A 60 -13.53 -13.21 -10.37
CA GLU A 60 -13.94 -14.28 -9.45
C GLU A 60 -14.93 -13.83 -8.40
N ASN A 61 -15.07 -12.51 -8.20
CA ASN A 61 -15.98 -11.95 -7.21
C ASN A 61 -15.62 -12.38 -5.78
N LEU A 62 -14.32 -12.49 -5.50
CA LEU A 62 -13.80 -12.90 -4.20
C LEU A 62 -13.06 -11.77 -3.48
N ASN A 63 -13.21 -10.54 -3.95
CA ASN A 63 -12.49 -9.40 -3.42
C ASN A 63 -13.10 -8.81 -2.14
N LYS A 64 -14.16 -9.41 -1.60
CA LYS A 64 -14.76 -9.01 -0.32
C LYS A 64 -15.13 -7.53 -0.29
N GLU A 65 -15.54 -6.99 -1.46
CA GLU A 65 -15.92 -5.59 -1.63
C GLU A 65 -14.77 -4.60 -1.49
N PHE A 66 -13.52 -5.08 -1.41
CA PHE A 66 -12.36 -4.22 -1.50
C PHE A 66 -12.19 -3.78 -2.95
N THR A 67 -12.06 -2.48 -3.18
CA THR A 67 -12.05 -1.92 -4.54
C THR A 67 -10.68 -1.45 -4.98
N HIS A 68 -9.81 -1.11 -4.04
CA HIS A 68 -8.49 -0.54 -4.33
C HIS A 68 -7.41 -1.44 -3.77
N CYS A 69 -6.34 -1.60 -4.54
CA CYS A 69 -5.17 -2.35 -4.10
C CYS A 69 -3.94 -1.52 -4.37
N PHE A 70 -3.15 -1.27 -3.33
CA PHE A 70 -1.89 -0.53 -3.41
C PHE A 70 -0.76 -1.46 -3.03
N ILE A 71 0.36 -1.37 -3.74
CA ILE A 71 1.58 -2.10 -3.38
C ILE A 71 2.70 -1.09 -3.19
N VAL A 72 3.18 -0.99 -1.96
CA VAL A 72 4.32 -0.14 -1.60
C VAL A 72 5.52 -1.05 -1.44
N SER A 73 6.56 -0.84 -2.23
CA SER A 73 7.77 -1.65 -2.15
C SER A 73 8.86 -0.86 -1.43
N PHE A 74 9.40 -1.46 -0.36
CA PHE A 74 10.47 -0.86 0.43
C PHE A 74 11.79 -1.54 0.12
N VAL A 75 12.89 -0.78 0.24
CA VAL A 75 14.24 -1.35 0.02
C VAL A 75 14.56 -2.41 1.06
N ASP A 76 14.07 -2.24 2.30
CA ASP A 76 14.37 -3.17 3.39
C ASP A 76 13.42 -2.92 4.57
N GLU A 77 13.64 -3.68 5.63
CA GLU A 77 12.86 -3.58 6.87
C GLU A 77 12.98 -2.20 7.51
N LYS A 78 14.16 -1.62 7.48
CA LYS A 78 14.38 -0.31 8.09
C LYS A 78 13.54 0.75 7.41
N ALA A 79 13.40 0.68 6.08
CA ALA A 79 12.57 1.60 5.33
C ALA A 79 11.10 1.47 5.77
N ARG A 80 10.61 0.25 5.95
CA ARG A 80 9.25 0.04 6.42
C ARG A 80 9.06 0.59 7.84
N GLN A 81 10.04 0.41 8.71
CA GLN A 81 9.98 0.95 10.07
C GLN A 81 9.93 2.47 10.06
N THR A 82 10.62 3.11 9.13
CA THR A 82 10.58 4.56 8.97
C THR A 82 9.23 5.04 8.42
N TYR A 83 8.63 4.26 7.56
CA TYR A 83 7.39 4.62 6.86
C TYR A 83 6.21 4.71 7.81
N LEU A 84 6.01 3.69 8.65
CA LEU A 84 4.79 3.62 9.46
C LEU A 84 4.60 4.83 10.38
N PRO A 85 5.65 5.31 11.10
CA PRO A 85 5.47 6.49 11.96
C PRO A 85 5.78 7.81 11.25
N HIS A 86 6.08 7.79 9.96
CA HIS A 86 6.48 9.01 9.25
C HIS A 86 5.34 10.04 9.26
N PRO A 87 5.66 11.34 9.47
CA PRO A 87 4.62 12.37 9.50
C PRO A 87 3.75 12.42 8.25
N ASP A 88 4.33 12.19 7.08
CA ASP A 88 3.57 12.21 5.82
C ASP A 88 2.62 11.02 5.72
N HIS A 89 3.03 9.86 6.26
CA HIS A 89 2.13 8.70 6.32
C HIS A 89 0.98 9.00 7.30
N LYS A 90 1.29 9.59 8.44
CA LYS A 90 0.25 9.95 9.41
C LYS A 90 -0.73 10.97 8.86
N ALA A 91 -0.23 11.94 8.09
CA ALA A 91 -1.09 12.93 7.45
C ALA A 91 -2.03 12.27 6.44
N PHE A 92 -1.51 11.29 5.68
CA PHE A 92 -2.33 10.53 4.76
C PHE A 92 -3.43 9.76 5.50
N ILE A 93 -3.10 9.11 6.61
CA ILE A 93 -4.07 8.35 7.40
C ILE A 93 -5.24 9.24 7.85
N LYS A 94 -4.97 10.50 8.17
CA LYS A 94 -6.04 11.44 8.55
C LYS A 94 -7.02 11.72 7.41
N ILE A 95 -6.55 11.64 6.18
CA ILE A 95 -7.40 11.81 5.00
C ILE A 95 -8.21 10.55 4.75
N LEU A 96 -7.60 9.39 4.98
CA LEU A 96 -8.20 8.10 4.70
C LEU A 96 -9.27 7.71 5.73
N LYS A 97 -8.97 7.89 7.02
CA LYS A 97 -9.80 7.37 8.11
C LYS A 97 -11.28 7.73 8.00
N PRO A 98 -11.64 8.99 7.70
CA PRO A 98 -13.06 9.36 7.69
C PRO A 98 -13.91 8.60 6.69
N ILE A 99 -13.30 8.10 5.62
CA ILE A 99 -14.06 7.44 4.54
C ILE A 99 -13.74 5.96 4.40
N LEU A 100 -12.89 5.42 5.28
CA LEU A 100 -12.50 4.01 5.21
C LEU A 100 -13.50 3.15 5.96
N ASP A 101 -14.04 2.13 5.30
CA ASP A 101 -14.89 1.13 5.93
C ASP A 101 -14.06 -0.03 6.45
N ASP A 102 -13.14 -0.54 5.62
CA ASP A 102 -12.29 -1.66 6.02
C ASP A 102 -10.97 -1.61 5.27
N VAL A 103 -9.94 -2.20 5.85
CA VAL A 103 -8.60 -2.24 5.26
C VAL A 103 -8.02 -3.63 5.45
N PHE A 104 -7.32 -4.10 4.43
CA PHE A 104 -6.62 -5.38 4.47
C PHE A 104 -5.16 -5.13 4.13
N VAL A 105 -4.26 -5.61 4.98
CA VAL A 105 -2.83 -5.42 4.80
C VAL A 105 -2.12 -6.76 4.89
N ILE A 106 -1.26 -7.03 3.92
CA ILE A 106 -0.40 -8.21 3.97
C ILE A 106 0.93 -7.83 3.34
N ASP A 107 2.02 -8.27 3.95
CA ASP A 107 3.37 -7.96 3.46
C ASP A 107 4.10 -9.25 3.13
N PHE A 108 5.01 -9.15 2.17
CA PHE A 108 5.85 -10.30 1.82
C PHE A 108 7.18 -9.83 1.25
N THR A 109 8.15 -10.74 1.25
CA THR A 109 9.43 -10.55 0.57
C THR A 109 9.47 -11.52 -0.60
N PRO A 110 9.56 -11.01 -1.83
CA PRO A 110 9.54 -11.86 -3.01
C PRO A 110 10.80 -12.73 -3.15
#